data_5d32075298994005aab94a6e47b20461
#
_entry.id   5d32075298994005aab94a6e47b20461
#
_cell.length_a   1.000
_cell.length_b   1.000
_cell.length_c   1.000
_cell.angle_alpha   90.00
_cell.angle_beta   90.00
_cell.angle_gamma   90.00
#
_symmetry.space_group_name_H-M   'P 1'
#
loop_
_entity.id
_entity.type
_entity.pdbx_description
1 polymer ?
#
loop_
_entity_poly.entity_id
_entity_poly.type
_entity_poly.pdbx_seq_one_letter_code
_entity_poly.pdbx_strand_id
1 'polypeptide(L)'
;AMPPKGKTDAAYQKLKQDIRENTLGSLYVFHGEEAYLRDYYLGEMKKKLLPAGMEEFNLHTMDGRNFDGKVLAQLVDCLPMMSRRTMVVVSDYDLFKGDKEALTAVLSDLPGYVCLVFVYDLIPYKADARTKLAGVLKEKGSVVAFNRQGQGDLTDWIARRFRALDHDISTEDAKYLIFLCGDLMNTLVSEIGKIGSYARERRVTRRDIDAVATPQLDA
;
A
#
# COMPACT_ATOMS: atom_id res chain seq x y z
N ALA A 1 -13.31 0.81 15.39
CA ALA A 1 -14.41 0.04 14.76
C ALA A 1 -13.87 -0.59 13.48
N MET A 2 -14.03 -1.90 13.31
CA MET A 2 -13.74 -2.57 12.04
C MET A 2 -14.48 -1.84 10.90
N PRO A 3 -13.81 -1.48 9.79
CA PRO A 3 -14.54 -1.00 8.65
C PRO A 3 -15.54 -2.08 8.21
N PRO A 4 -16.74 -1.71 7.76
CA PRO A 4 -17.73 -2.70 7.33
C PRO A 4 -17.15 -3.53 6.20
N LYS A 5 -17.37 -4.84 6.23
CA LYS A 5 -17.06 -5.78 5.14
C LYS A 5 -17.81 -5.33 3.89
N GLY A 6 -17.18 -4.47 3.10
CA GLY A 6 -17.75 -3.88 1.90
C GLY A 6 -16.90 -4.16 0.66
N LYS A 7 -17.31 -3.61 -0.49
CA LYS A 7 -16.60 -3.77 -1.78
C LYS A 7 -15.11 -3.42 -1.73
N THR A 8 -14.68 -2.57 -0.79
CA THR A 8 -13.29 -2.15 -0.56
C THR A 8 -12.42 -3.31 -0.08
N ASP A 9 -12.97 -4.19 0.75
CA ASP A 9 -12.26 -5.39 1.21
C ASP A 9 -12.07 -6.41 0.08
N ALA A 10 -13.03 -6.50 -0.84
CA ALA A 10 -12.93 -7.38 -2.01
C ALA A 10 -11.78 -7.01 -2.95
N ALA A 11 -11.55 -5.71 -3.21
CA ALA A 11 -10.43 -5.25 -4.04
C ALA A 11 -9.07 -5.54 -3.39
N TYR A 12 -8.97 -5.38 -2.08
CA TYR A 12 -7.78 -5.71 -1.31
C TYR A 12 -7.48 -7.22 -1.34
N GLN A 13 -8.50 -8.06 -1.13
CA GLN A 13 -8.34 -9.52 -1.21
C GLN A 13 -7.97 -9.99 -2.62
N LYS A 14 -8.60 -9.38 -3.64
CA LYS A 14 -8.27 -9.67 -5.04
C LYS A 14 -6.82 -9.28 -5.36
N LEU A 15 -6.32 -8.14 -4.91
CA LEU A 15 -4.93 -7.74 -5.09
C LEU A 15 -3.97 -8.79 -4.51
N LYS A 16 -4.22 -9.27 -3.30
CA LYS A 16 -3.42 -10.31 -2.66
C LYS A 16 -3.41 -11.60 -3.47
N GLN A 17 -4.56 -11.99 -4.00
CA GLN A 17 -4.68 -13.16 -4.86
C GLN A 17 -3.92 -12.97 -6.18
N ASP A 18 -4.11 -11.84 -6.85
CA ASP A 18 -3.45 -11.53 -8.14
C ASP A 18 -1.93 -11.50 -8.02
N ILE A 19 -1.39 -10.98 -6.91
CA ILE A 19 0.05 -11.04 -6.62
C ILE A 19 0.51 -12.50 -6.47
N ARG A 20 -0.22 -13.30 -5.71
CA ARG A 20 0.13 -14.71 -5.47
C ARG A 20 0.10 -15.52 -6.76
N GLU A 21 -0.93 -15.32 -7.58
CA GLU A 21 -1.19 -16.07 -8.82
C GLU A 21 -0.49 -15.47 -10.05
N ASN A 22 0.17 -14.31 -9.89
CA ASN A 22 0.80 -13.56 -10.97
C ASN A 22 -0.19 -13.14 -12.08
N THR A 23 -1.38 -12.68 -11.67
CA THR A 23 -2.47 -12.24 -12.54
C THR A 23 -2.77 -10.75 -12.41
N LEU A 24 -1.76 -9.95 -12.11
CA LEU A 24 -1.89 -8.50 -11.93
C LEU A 24 -2.42 -7.82 -13.20
N GLY A 25 -3.38 -6.93 -13.02
CA GLY A 25 -3.98 -6.11 -14.07
C GLY A 25 -3.08 -4.95 -14.52
N SER A 26 -3.64 -4.04 -15.28
CA SER A 26 -2.92 -2.90 -15.87
C SER A 26 -3.19 -1.56 -15.18
N LEU A 27 -4.20 -1.46 -14.31
CA LEU A 27 -4.60 -0.20 -13.69
C LEU A 27 -5.01 -0.40 -12.23
N TYR A 28 -4.36 0.34 -11.33
CA TYR A 28 -4.65 0.37 -9.90
C TYR A 28 -4.69 1.79 -9.37
N VAL A 29 -5.55 2.01 -8.38
CA VAL A 29 -5.51 3.18 -7.49
C VAL A 29 -5.35 2.68 -6.06
N PHE A 30 -4.30 3.13 -5.38
CA PHE A 30 -4.00 2.78 -3.99
C PHE A 30 -4.24 3.99 -3.10
N HIS A 31 -5.07 3.84 -2.08
CA HIS A 31 -5.34 4.88 -1.10
C HIS A 31 -5.62 4.29 0.28
N GLY A 32 -5.79 5.14 1.28
CA GLY A 32 -6.13 4.75 2.64
C GLY A 32 -5.07 5.14 3.66
N GLU A 33 -5.41 4.97 4.93
CA GLU A 33 -4.58 5.43 6.05
C GLU A 33 -3.40 4.50 6.35
N GLU A 34 -3.50 3.20 5.97
CA GLU A 34 -2.49 2.20 6.32
C GLU A 34 -1.37 2.16 5.25
N ALA A 35 -0.45 3.13 5.37
CA ALA A 35 0.67 3.30 4.46
C ALA A 35 1.62 2.09 4.46
N TYR A 36 1.80 1.42 5.60
CA TYR A 36 2.66 0.24 5.69
C TYR A 36 2.19 -0.88 4.75
N LEU A 37 0.91 -1.22 4.75
CA LEU A 37 0.35 -2.25 3.88
C LEU A 37 0.39 -1.83 2.41
N ARG A 38 0.07 -0.57 2.11
CA ARG A 38 0.14 -0.03 0.76
C ARG A 38 1.55 -0.18 0.18
N ASP A 39 2.57 0.24 0.92
CA ASP A 39 3.96 0.17 0.47
C ASP A 39 4.46 -1.28 0.39
N TYR A 40 4.03 -2.13 1.31
CA TYR A 40 4.32 -3.56 1.28
C TYR A 40 3.79 -4.21 -0.01
N TYR A 41 2.51 -4.03 -0.33
CA TYR A 41 1.93 -4.64 -1.53
C TYR A 41 2.44 -4.00 -2.82
N LEU A 42 2.73 -2.71 -2.82
CA LEU A 42 3.41 -2.06 -3.95
C LEU A 42 4.78 -2.70 -4.21
N GLY A 43 5.55 -2.97 -3.16
CA GLY A 43 6.82 -3.70 -3.23
C GLY A 43 6.67 -5.13 -3.75
N GLU A 44 5.64 -5.85 -3.29
CA GLU A 44 5.35 -7.21 -3.78
C GLU A 44 4.95 -7.21 -5.27
N MET A 45 4.19 -6.21 -5.73
CA MET A 45 3.87 -6.04 -7.14
C MET A 45 5.15 -5.84 -7.98
N LYS A 46 6.06 -4.97 -7.52
CA LYS A 46 7.36 -4.74 -8.19
C LYS A 46 8.14 -6.04 -8.36
N LYS A 47 8.25 -6.84 -7.30
CA LYS A 47 8.95 -8.13 -7.34
C LYS A 47 8.31 -9.11 -8.31
N LYS A 48 6.99 -9.10 -8.45
CA LYS A 48 6.27 -10.00 -9.37
C LYS A 48 6.35 -9.57 -10.83
N LEU A 49 6.31 -8.27 -11.08
CA LEU A 49 6.23 -7.72 -12.43
C LEU A 49 7.61 -7.55 -13.08
N LEU A 50 8.62 -7.23 -12.27
CA LEU A 50 9.93 -6.82 -12.77
C LEU A 50 11.01 -7.86 -12.43
N PRO A 51 11.80 -8.31 -13.42
CA PRO A 51 12.94 -9.17 -13.15
C PRO A 51 13.99 -8.45 -12.31
N ALA A 52 14.63 -9.17 -11.40
CA ALA A 52 15.70 -8.63 -10.57
C ALA A 52 16.82 -8.00 -11.42
N GLY A 53 17.20 -6.77 -11.07
CA GLY A 53 18.22 -6.01 -11.79
C GLY A 53 17.73 -5.31 -13.07
N MET A 54 16.45 -5.42 -13.42
CA MET A 54 15.84 -4.76 -14.58
C MET A 54 14.87 -3.65 -14.19
N GLU A 55 14.80 -3.31 -12.91
CA GLU A 55 13.89 -2.28 -12.39
C GLU A 55 14.19 -0.92 -13.01
N GLU A 56 15.44 -0.55 -13.17
CA GLU A 56 15.86 0.74 -13.74
C GLU A 56 15.29 0.98 -15.15
N PHE A 57 15.11 -0.08 -15.94
CA PHE A 57 14.60 0.01 -17.30
C PHE A 57 13.08 -0.13 -17.41
N ASN A 58 12.45 -0.73 -16.42
CA ASN A 58 11.05 -1.14 -16.51
C ASN A 58 10.15 -0.53 -15.43
N LEU A 59 10.72 0.17 -14.44
CA LEU A 59 9.99 0.91 -13.42
C LEU A 59 10.12 2.41 -13.69
N HIS A 60 9.00 3.06 -13.93
CA HIS A 60 8.91 4.50 -14.13
C HIS A 60 8.10 5.13 -13.01
N THR A 61 8.62 6.20 -12.43
CA THR A 61 7.95 6.92 -11.34
C THR A 61 7.67 8.36 -11.73
N MET A 62 6.54 8.90 -11.26
CA MET A 62 6.11 10.25 -11.53
C MET A 62 5.54 10.87 -10.25
N ASP A 63 5.97 12.10 -9.93
CA ASP A 63 5.41 12.87 -8.83
C ASP A 63 4.21 13.68 -9.34
N GLY A 64 3.09 13.61 -8.64
CA GLY A 64 1.86 14.30 -9.01
C GLY A 64 1.97 15.82 -9.04
N ARG A 65 2.93 16.39 -8.31
CA ARG A 65 3.22 17.85 -8.34
C ARG A 65 3.77 18.31 -9.69
N ASN A 66 4.46 17.45 -10.39
CA ASN A 66 5.05 17.68 -11.71
C ASN A 66 4.37 16.83 -12.79
N PHE A 67 3.09 16.52 -12.61
CA PHE A 67 2.35 15.65 -13.51
C PHE A 67 2.19 16.31 -14.89
N ASP A 68 2.55 15.53 -15.91
CA ASP A 68 2.32 15.85 -17.32
C ASP A 68 1.66 14.64 -18.00
N GLY A 69 0.44 14.83 -18.48
CA GLY A 69 -0.33 13.77 -19.13
C GLY A 69 0.32 13.24 -20.41
N LYS A 70 1.11 14.06 -21.13
CA LYS A 70 1.87 13.63 -22.32
C LYS A 70 3.03 12.72 -21.93
N VAL A 71 3.72 13.07 -20.85
CA VAL A 71 4.80 12.23 -20.29
C VAL A 71 4.22 10.92 -19.80
N LEU A 72 3.08 10.93 -19.12
CA LEU A 72 2.40 9.69 -18.70
C LEU A 72 2.07 8.81 -19.91
N ALA A 73 1.48 9.36 -20.96
CA ALA A 73 1.17 8.63 -22.19
C ALA A 73 2.41 7.97 -22.80
N GLN A 74 3.54 8.68 -22.82
CA GLN A 74 4.81 8.11 -23.28
C GLN A 74 5.32 6.99 -22.38
N LEU A 75 5.23 7.15 -21.07
CA LEU A 75 5.69 6.14 -20.11
C LEU A 75 4.88 4.84 -20.17
N VAL A 76 3.56 4.94 -20.34
CA VAL A 76 2.70 3.73 -20.46
C VAL A 76 2.91 3.00 -21.79
N ASP A 77 3.35 3.71 -22.82
CA ASP A 77 3.66 3.11 -24.13
C ASP A 77 5.11 2.57 -24.23
N CYS A 78 5.97 2.86 -23.25
CA CYS A 78 7.33 2.31 -23.22
C CYS A 78 7.31 0.79 -23.25
N LEU A 79 7.99 0.21 -24.22
CA LEU A 79 8.12 -1.25 -24.34
C LEU A 79 8.98 -1.82 -23.20
N PRO A 80 8.63 -2.99 -22.67
CA PRO A 80 9.46 -3.66 -21.68
C PRO A 80 10.83 -4.03 -22.22
N MET A 81 11.87 -3.82 -21.42
CA MET A 81 13.24 -4.19 -21.75
C MET A 81 13.66 -5.41 -20.94
N MET A 82 13.91 -6.54 -21.63
CA MET A 82 14.25 -7.83 -20.99
C MET A 82 13.26 -8.24 -19.88
N SER A 83 12.02 -7.81 -20.01
CA SER A 83 10.91 -8.05 -19.09
C SER A 83 9.64 -8.30 -19.90
N ARG A 84 8.66 -8.95 -19.30
CA ARG A 84 7.32 -9.09 -19.90
C ARG A 84 6.45 -7.87 -19.67
N ARG A 85 6.76 -7.09 -18.64
CA ARG A 85 5.93 -5.98 -18.21
C ARG A 85 6.77 -4.78 -17.80
N THR A 86 6.16 -3.61 -17.90
CA THR A 86 6.60 -2.36 -17.27
C THR A 86 5.68 -2.01 -16.11
N MET A 87 6.19 -1.19 -15.18
CA MET A 87 5.41 -0.64 -14.09
C MET A 87 5.58 0.87 -14.05
N VAL A 88 4.47 1.60 -13.96
CA VAL A 88 4.45 3.06 -13.83
C VAL A 88 3.74 3.40 -12.51
N VAL A 89 4.40 4.15 -11.65
CA VAL A 89 3.86 4.59 -10.36
C VAL A 89 3.75 6.10 -10.35
N VAL A 90 2.54 6.61 -10.19
CA VAL A 90 2.24 8.05 -10.07
C VAL A 90 1.80 8.33 -8.65
N SER A 91 2.56 9.16 -7.92
CA SER A 91 2.28 9.49 -6.53
C SER A 91 1.64 10.85 -6.40
N ASP A 92 0.55 10.92 -5.62
CA ASP A 92 -0.10 12.17 -5.21
C ASP A 92 -0.55 13.09 -6.36
N TYR A 93 -1.08 12.49 -7.42
CA TYR A 93 -1.82 13.18 -8.45
C TYR A 93 -3.33 12.98 -8.24
N ASP A 94 -4.08 14.07 -8.11
CA ASP A 94 -5.53 13.99 -7.97
C ASP A 94 -6.19 13.77 -9.34
N LEU A 95 -6.57 12.53 -9.60
CA LEU A 95 -7.18 12.08 -10.86
C LEU A 95 -8.43 12.88 -11.26
N PHE A 96 -9.15 13.43 -10.28
CA PHE A 96 -10.43 14.12 -10.51
C PHE A 96 -10.33 15.63 -10.62
N LYS A 97 -9.13 16.21 -10.49
CA LYS A 97 -8.91 17.66 -10.60
C LYS A 97 -8.31 18.14 -11.92
N GLY A 98 -7.56 17.29 -12.61
CA GLY A 98 -6.86 17.66 -13.85
C GLY A 98 -7.69 17.50 -15.11
N ASP A 99 -7.02 17.37 -16.25
CA ASP A 99 -7.64 17.07 -17.55
C ASP A 99 -8.15 15.62 -17.57
N LYS A 100 -9.42 15.48 -17.17
CA LYS A 100 -10.07 14.17 -17.05
C LYS A 100 -10.32 13.51 -18.40
N GLU A 101 -10.50 14.27 -19.47
CA GLU A 101 -10.74 13.71 -20.80
C GLU A 101 -9.49 13.05 -21.38
N ALA A 102 -8.36 13.77 -21.37
CA ALA A 102 -7.08 13.21 -21.83
C ALA A 102 -6.66 11.99 -21.00
N LEU A 103 -6.80 12.09 -19.67
CA LEU A 103 -6.49 10.98 -18.76
C LEU A 103 -7.41 9.79 -19.00
N THR A 104 -8.71 9.99 -19.15
CA THR A 104 -9.67 8.93 -19.47
C THR A 104 -9.32 8.20 -20.76
N ALA A 105 -8.88 8.91 -21.78
CA ALA A 105 -8.45 8.31 -23.04
C ALA A 105 -7.24 7.38 -22.83
N VAL A 106 -6.22 7.82 -22.09
CA VAL A 106 -5.03 7.01 -21.78
C VAL A 106 -5.41 5.78 -20.97
N LEU A 107 -6.20 5.93 -19.91
CA LEU A 107 -6.57 4.82 -19.02
C LEU A 107 -7.54 3.82 -19.67
N SER A 108 -8.29 4.24 -20.68
CA SER A 108 -9.21 3.37 -21.41
C SER A 108 -8.51 2.37 -22.35
N ASP A 109 -7.28 2.67 -22.75
CA ASP A 109 -6.51 1.90 -23.75
C ASP A 109 -5.07 1.66 -23.30
N LEU A 110 -4.90 1.16 -22.09
CA LEU A 110 -3.57 0.79 -21.57
C LEU A 110 -3.05 -0.47 -22.28
N PRO A 111 -1.78 -0.48 -22.71
CA PRO A 111 -1.15 -1.70 -23.22
C PRO A 111 -1.18 -2.83 -22.20
N GLY A 112 -1.35 -4.06 -22.65
CA GLY A 112 -1.41 -5.24 -21.77
C GLY A 112 -0.12 -5.51 -20.98
N TYR A 113 1.01 -4.92 -21.41
CA TYR A 113 2.29 -5.07 -20.72
C TYR A 113 2.52 -4.06 -19.59
N VAL A 114 1.78 -2.94 -19.53
CA VAL A 114 1.96 -1.95 -18.47
C VAL A 114 1.11 -2.29 -17.24
N CYS A 115 1.67 -2.02 -16.06
CA CYS A 115 0.93 -1.94 -14.82
C CYS A 115 1.07 -0.51 -14.28
N LEU A 116 0.01 0.28 -14.39
CA LEU A 116 -0.05 1.66 -13.92
C LEU A 116 -0.73 1.73 -12.55
N VAL A 117 -0.03 2.32 -11.59
CA VAL A 117 -0.52 2.46 -10.21
C VAL A 117 -0.52 3.94 -9.80
N PHE A 118 -1.68 4.47 -9.46
CA PHE A 118 -1.82 5.77 -8.81
C PHE A 118 -1.83 5.59 -7.30
N VAL A 119 -0.88 6.22 -6.62
CA VAL A 119 -0.73 6.12 -5.16
C VAL A 119 -1.12 7.44 -4.52
N TYR A 120 -2.11 7.41 -3.64
CA TYR A 120 -2.54 8.52 -2.80
C TYR A 120 -1.93 8.37 -1.41
N ASP A 121 -0.91 9.17 -1.09
CA ASP A 121 -0.21 9.18 0.18
C ASP A 121 -0.49 10.47 0.97
N LEU A 122 -0.11 11.62 0.41
CA LEU A 122 -0.25 12.93 1.05
C LEU A 122 -1.60 13.60 0.76
N ILE A 123 -2.26 13.23 -0.33
CA ILE A 123 -3.57 13.76 -0.70
C ILE A 123 -4.66 12.70 -0.51
N PRO A 124 -5.90 13.10 -0.16
CA PRO A 124 -7.01 12.17 -0.01
C PRO A 124 -7.58 11.75 -1.36
N TYR A 125 -7.96 10.48 -1.47
CA TYR A 125 -8.71 9.99 -2.62
C TYR A 125 -10.20 10.33 -2.48
N LYS A 126 -10.71 11.15 -3.39
CA LYS A 126 -12.12 11.53 -3.46
C LYS A 126 -12.63 11.35 -4.88
N ALA A 127 -13.28 10.22 -5.12
CA ALA A 127 -13.85 9.91 -6.43
C ALA A 127 -15.09 10.76 -6.73
N ASP A 128 -15.17 11.29 -7.96
CA ASP A 128 -16.43 11.81 -8.51
C ASP A 128 -17.07 10.72 -9.38
N ALA A 129 -18.02 10.00 -8.81
CA ALA A 129 -18.68 8.87 -9.45
C ALA A 129 -19.47 9.23 -10.72
N ARG A 130 -19.71 10.53 -10.98
CA ARG A 130 -20.44 11.02 -12.16
C ARG A 130 -19.56 11.11 -13.40
N THR A 131 -18.25 11.01 -13.25
CA THR A 131 -17.31 11.19 -14.36
C THR A 131 -17.09 9.88 -15.14
N LYS A 132 -16.77 10.02 -16.43
CA LYS A 132 -16.35 8.89 -17.27
C LYS A 132 -15.10 8.21 -16.70
N LEU A 133 -14.20 8.99 -16.12
CA LEU A 133 -13.00 8.51 -15.47
C LEU A 133 -13.31 7.50 -14.35
N ALA A 134 -14.29 7.83 -13.49
CA ALA A 134 -14.72 6.89 -12.43
C ALA A 134 -15.26 5.58 -13.02
N GLY A 135 -15.97 5.65 -14.15
CA GLY A 135 -16.43 4.47 -14.89
C GLY A 135 -15.29 3.60 -15.39
N VAL A 136 -14.26 4.20 -15.98
CA VAL A 136 -13.06 3.49 -16.46
C VAL A 136 -12.30 2.84 -15.31
N LEU A 137 -12.10 3.55 -14.21
CA LEU A 137 -11.45 2.99 -13.01
C LEU A 137 -12.21 1.79 -12.44
N LYS A 138 -13.53 1.83 -12.46
CA LYS A 138 -14.38 0.74 -11.99
C LYS A 138 -14.37 -0.46 -12.92
N GLU A 139 -14.38 -0.24 -14.23
CA GLU A 139 -14.48 -1.29 -15.25
C GLU A 139 -13.12 -1.93 -15.56
N LYS A 140 -12.09 -1.14 -15.73
CA LYS A 140 -10.76 -1.58 -16.18
C LYS A 140 -9.69 -1.58 -15.11
N GLY A 141 -9.93 -0.89 -14.00
CA GLY A 141 -9.00 -0.76 -12.90
C GLY A 141 -9.46 -1.44 -11.62
N SER A 142 -8.62 -1.34 -10.61
CA SER A 142 -8.93 -1.78 -9.25
C SER A 142 -8.57 -0.65 -8.28
N VAL A 143 -9.56 -0.15 -7.56
CA VAL A 143 -9.37 0.85 -6.51
C VAL A 143 -9.26 0.13 -5.19
N VAL A 144 -8.06 0.13 -4.60
CA VAL A 144 -7.73 -0.61 -3.39
C VAL A 144 -7.57 0.35 -2.22
N ALA A 145 -8.37 0.15 -1.18
CA ALA A 145 -8.26 0.88 0.07
C ALA A 145 -7.44 0.08 1.08
N PHE A 146 -6.37 0.70 1.58
CA PHE A 146 -5.56 0.15 2.67
C PHE A 146 -6.02 0.80 3.97
N ASN A 147 -6.97 0.16 4.62
CA ASN A 147 -7.59 0.66 5.83
C ASN A 147 -6.82 0.23 7.08
N ARG A 148 -7.03 0.95 8.19
CA ARG A 148 -6.56 0.53 9.50
C ARG A 148 -7.02 -0.88 9.80
N GLN A 149 -6.14 -1.67 10.38
CA GLN A 149 -6.42 -3.07 10.68
C GLN A 149 -7.15 -3.23 12.01
N GLY A 150 -7.93 -4.30 12.12
CA GLY A 150 -8.60 -4.65 13.36
C GLY A 150 -7.62 -5.10 14.44
N GLN A 151 -8.01 -4.97 15.72
CA GLN A 151 -7.16 -5.32 16.86
C GLN A 151 -6.67 -6.77 16.82
N GLY A 152 -7.53 -7.71 16.42
CA GLY A 152 -7.14 -9.13 16.31
C GLY A 152 -6.04 -9.35 15.28
N ASP A 153 -6.18 -8.81 14.08
CA ASP A 153 -5.18 -8.93 13.02
C ASP A 153 -3.86 -8.25 13.42
N LEU A 154 -3.94 -7.10 14.09
CA LEU A 154 -2.75 -6.39 14.59
C LEU A 154 -2.02 -7.17 15.69
N THR A 155 -2.73 -7.76 16.65
CA THR A 155 -2.10 -8.53 17.70
C THR A 155 -1.37 -9.76 17.15
N ASP A 156 -1.96 -10.45 16.20
CA ASP A 156 -1.33 -11.57 15.50
C ASP A 156 -0.09 -11.13 14.71
N TRP A 157 -0.18 -10.00 14.02
CA TRP A 157 0.93 -9.43 13.28
C TRP A 157 2.07 -8.97 14.21
N ILE A 158 1.76 -8.30 15.32
CA ILE A 158 2.74 -7.90 16.34
C ILE A 158 3.49 -9.12 16.86
N ALA A 159 2.77 -10.19 17.18
CA ALA A 159 3.40 -11.44 17.65
C ALA A 159 4.35 -12.04 16.61
N ARG A 160 3.97 -12.03 15.33
CA ARG A 160 4.85 -12.49 14.23
C ARG A 160 6.10 -11.62 14.09
N ARG A 161 5.96 -10.29 14.24
CA ARG A 161 7.08 -9.36 14.18
C ARG A 161 8.06 -9.57 15.33
N PHE A 162 7.58 -9.77 16.55
CA PHE A 162 8.45 -10.09 17.68
C PHE A 162 9.15 -11.44 17.51
N ARG A 163 8.47 -12.45 16.98
CA ARG A 163 9.11 -13.74 16.68
C ARG A 163 10.25 -13.63 15.69
N ALA A 164 10.13 -12.74 14.69
CA ALA A 164 11.22 -12.45 13.75
C ALA A 164 12.43 -11.80 14.41
N LEU A 165 12.29 -11.27 15.63
CA LEU A 165 13.35 -10.70 16.46
C LEU A 165 13.75 -11.64 17.63
N ASP A 166 13.37 -12.93 17.54
CA ASP A 166 13.59 -13.96 18.58
C ASP A 166 12.90 -13.67 19.92
N HIS A 167 11.82 -12.90 19.89
CA HIS A 167 10.99 -12.59 21.05
C HIS A 167 9.58 -13.16 20.93
N ASP A 168 8.96 -13.40 22.09
CA ASP A 168 7.54 -13.75 22.21
C ASP A 168 6.80 -12.63 22.97
N ILE A 169 5.53 -12.43 22.67
CA ILE A 169 4.66 -11.47 23.37
C ILE A 169 3.28 -12.10 23.58
N SER A 170 2.66 -11.83 24.72
CA SER A 170 1.28 -12.24 24.96
C SER A 170 0.29 -11.38 24.18
N THR A 171 -0.90 -11.91 23.91
CA THR A 171 -1.99 -11.14 23.30
C THR A 171 -2.35 -9.91 24.11
N GLU A 172 -2.36 -10.03 25.44
CA GLU A 172 -2.65 -8.91 26.36
C GLU A 172 -1.61 -7.79 26.24
N ASP A 173 -0.32 -8.14 26.20
CA ASP A 173 0.74 -7.15 26.07
C ASP A 173 0.80 -6.55 24.66
N ALA A 174 0.46 -7.31 23.62
CA ALA A 174 0.28 -6.78 22.27
C ALA A 174 -0.88 -5.77 22.19
N LYS A 175 -2.01 -6.06 22.85
CA LYS A 175 -3.12 -5.10 22.97
C LYS A 175 -2.72 -3.85 23.75
N TYR A 176 -1.93 -4.02 24.80
CA TYR A 176 -1.40 -2.89 25.55
C TYR A 176 -0.49 -1.99 24.71
N LEU A 177 0.35 -2.59 23.87
CA LEU A 177 1.18 -1.83 22.92
C LEU A 177 0.32 -1.00 21.95
N ILE A 178 -0.75 -1.57 21.42
CA ILE A 178 -1.70 -0.86 20.54
C ILE A 178 -2.38 0.29 21.30
N PHE A 179 -2.82 0.03 22.53
CA PHE A 179 -3.43 1.05 23.39
C PHE A 179 -2.48 2.23 23.64
N LEU A 180 -1.21 1.94 23.88
CA LEU A 180 -0.20 2.95 24.20
C LEU A 180 0.27 3.75 22.97
N CYS A 181 0.53 3.08 21.84
CA CYS A 181 1.21 3.65 20.69
C CYS A 181 0.29 3.87 19.47
N GLY A 182 -0.98 3.45 19.56
CA GLY A 182 -1.93 3.50 18.45
C GLY A 182 -1.86 2.28 17.54
N ASP A 183 -2.72 2.29 16.53
CA ASP A 183 -3.00 1.14 15.66
C ASP A 183 -2.40 1.24 14.25
N LEU A 184 -1.58 2.27 13.96
CA LEU A 184 -0.89 2.39 12.71
C LEU A 184 0.35 1.49 12.65
N MET A 185 0.45 0.65 11.63
CA MET A 185 1.50 -0.36 11.52
C MET A 185 2.90 0.22 11.40
N ASN A 186 3.10 1.37 10.73
CA ASN A 186 4.41 2.03 10.66
C ASN A 186 4.92 2.44 12.06
N THR A 187 4.05 2.99 12.89
CA THR A 187 4.39 3.31 14.28
C THR A 187 4.73 2.05 15.07
N LEU A 188 3.90 1.02 14.94
CA LEU A 188 4.11 -0.25 15.64
C LEU A 188 5.41 -0.95 15.21
N VAL A 189 5.79 -0.90 13.93
CA VAL A 189 7.09 -1.44 13.46
C VAL A 189 8.25 -0.78 14.21
N SER A 190 8.23 0.55 14.32
CA SER A 190 9.27 1.30 15.03
C SER A 190 9.32 0.93 16.53
N GLU A 191 8.16 0.86 17.18
CA GLU A 191 8.08 0.51 18.59
C GLU A 191 8.51 -0.94 18.86
N ILE A 192 8.10 -1.88 18.02
CA ILE A 192 8.53 -3.29 18.11
C ILE A 192 10.05 -3.40 17.97
N GLY A 193 10.66 -2.67 17.05
CA GLY A 193 12.12 -2.64 16.89
C GLY A 193 12.83 -2.15 18.14
N LYS A 194 12.37 -1.06 18.75
CA LYS A 194 12.93 -0.51 20.00
C LYS A 194 12.79 -1.50 21.16
N ILE A 195 11.60 -2.05 21.35
CA ILE A 195 11.32 -3.00 22.43
C ILE A 195 12.14 -4.26 22.26
N GLY A 196 12.20 -4.82 21.05
CA GLY A 196 12.97 -6.02 20.75
C GLY A 196 14.48 -5.86 20.99
N SER A 197 15.00 -4.64 20.73
CA SER A 197 16.41 -4.34 21.02
C SER A 197 16.69 -4.12 22.51
N TYR A 198 15.69 -3.71 23.28
CA TYR A 198 15.80 -3.45 24.72
C TYR A 198 15.61 -4.71 25.57
N ALA A 199 14.62 -5.54 25.21
CA ALA A 199 14.23 -6.71 25.99
C ALA A 199 15.40 -7.73 26.06
N ARG A 200 15.77 -8.14 27.27
CA ARG A 200 16.82 -9.14 27.51
C ARG A 200 16.30 -10.57 27.49
N GLU A 201 15.07 -10.72 27.96
CA GLU A 201 14.40 -12.01 28.00
C GLU A 201 13.70 -12.28 26.66
N ARG A 202 13.53 -13.55 26.33
CA ARG A 202 12.78 -13.95 25.15
C ARG A 202 11.34 -13.42 25.17
N ARG A 203 10.70 -13.47 26.32
CA ARG A 203 9.34 -12.96 26.49
C ARG A 203 9.34 -11.47 26.80
N VAL A 204 8.81 -10.69 25.88
CA VAL A 204 8.53 -9.27 26.08
C VAL A 204 7.35 -9.12 27.04
N THR A 205 7.52 -8.24 28.01
CA THR A 205 6.51 -7.93 29.02
C THR A 205 6.09 -6.48 28.95
N ARG A 206 5.02 -6.14 29.65
CA ARG A 206 4.57 -4.75 29.81
C ARG A 206 5.67 -3.84 30.35
N ARG A 207 6.52 -4.35 31.22
CA ARG A 207 7.66 -3.60 31.77
C ARG A 207 8.65 -3.19 30.66
N ASP A 208 8.92 -4.05 29.70
CA ASP A 208 9.78 -3.73 28.55
C ASP A 208 9.13 -2.68 27.67
N ILE A 209 7.82 -2.78 27.44
CA ILE A 209 7.04 -1.81 26.68
C ILE A 209 7.10 -0.43 27.34
N ASP A 210 6.79 -0.35 28.62
CA ASP A 210 6.79 0.91 29.39
C ASP A 210 8.16 1.57 29.46
N ALA A 211 9.24 0.77 29.39
CA ALA A 211 10.60 1.28 29.46
C ALA A 211 11.03 2.09 28.23
N VAL A 212 10.56 1.73 27.03
CA VAL A 212 11.10 2.29 25.77
C VAL A 212 10.03 2.75 24.76
N ALA A 213 8.79 2.30 24.88
CA ALA A 213 7.74 2.71 23.97
C ALA A 213 7.39 4.19 24.13
N THR A 214 7.13 4.85 23.01
CA THR A 214 6.67 6.24 22.98
C THR A 214 5.15 6.26 22.94
N PRO A 215 4.47 6.73 24.00
CA PRO A 215 3.02 6.86 23.98
C PRO A 215 2.55 7.80 22.89
N GLN A 216 1.43 7.46 22.25
CA GLN A 216 0.74 8.39 21.39
C GLN A 216 0.17 9.52 22.27
N LEU A 217 0.49 10.77 21.89
CA LEU A 217 -0.15 11.91 22.54
C LEU A 217 -1.63 11.92 22.14
N ASP A 218 -2.51 11.92 23.12
CA ASP A 218 -3.92 12.16 22.87
C ASP A 218 -4.09 13.50 22.17
N ALA A 219 -4.69 13.47 20.97
CA ALA A 219 -4.97 14.66 20.17
C ALA A 219 -6.29 15.31 20.61
#